data_23c399e62a15ff98e917ac1e3a38ce29
#
_entry.id   23c399e62a15ff98e917ac1e3a38ce29
#
_cell.length_a   1.000
_cell.length_b   1.000
_cell.length_c   1.000
_cell.angle_alpha   90.00
_cell.angle_beta   90.00
_cell.angle_gamma   90.00
#
_symmetry.space_group_name_H-M   'P 1'
#
loop_
_entity.id
_entity.type
_entity.pdbx_description
1 polymer ?
#
loop_
_entity_poly.entity_id
_entity_poly.type
_entity_poly.pdbx_seq_one_letter_code
_entity_poly.pdbx_strand_id
1 'polypeptide(L)'
;MEMHAKEKIVVVGGYGHVGRTICGILGERYPGKVNAAGRSRERAERFCQSAGGKIRPLEIDIRKPLPPGILNGVKLVIMCLDQTDTGFVRECFRTGTHYIDVSANGSFLRQVEQFRDEAAAHGATALLSVGLAPGLTNLLALEAQRLLGETEQIDLAIMLGLGDAHGEAAIEWTVDNMGARFEITRNGEAVEALSFTDGQTFDFGADLGCRQAYRFPFSDQMTLPRTLDVPSVATRFCLDSPIVTGLLAGASRTGAVRLLQAGWLRRRMVRSLGALRFGGDRFAVKAEARGRSREGEPALAECFLHGRDQSAVTAKVAAAAASMLVDSFCPSGVYHIEQLTEMGSMLKELGPEITFYIRRSVLPPEGREAC
;
A
#
# COMPACT_ATOMS: atom_id res chain seq x y z
N MET A 1 33.86 17.66 13.78
CA MET A 1 32.39 17.79 13.67
C MET A 1 31.81 16.49 14.16
N GLU A 2 31.33 16.45 15.41
CA GLU A 2 30.73 15.27 15.99
C GLU A 2 29.52 14.87 15.14
N MET A 3 29.59 13.72 14.49
CA MET A 3 28.43 13.12 13.83
C MET A 3 27.44 12.68 14.93
N HIS A 4 26.51 13.57 15.26
CA HIS A 4 25.39 13.17 16.11
C HIS A 4 24.69 11.99 15.46
N ALA A 5 24.57 10.89 16.20
CA ALA A 5 23.88 9.70 15.72
C ALA A 5 22.47 10.08 15.27
N LYS A 6 22.07 9.64 14.07
CA LYS A 6 20.73 9.87 13.55
C LYS A 6 19.73 9.04 14.32
N GLU A 7 18.76 9.69 14.98
CA GLU A 7 17.78 8.99 15.83
C GLU A 7 16.33 9.42 15.59
N LYS A 8 16.13 10.56 14.92
CA LYS A 8 14.77 11.11 14.72
C LYS A 8 14.03 10.32 13.65
N ILE A 9 12.76 10.09 13.90
CA ILE A 9 11.80 9.53 12.93
C ILE A 9 10.82 10.65 12.57
N VAL A 10 10.69 10.97 11.29
CA VAL A 10 9.80 12.02 10.80
C VAL A 10 8.66 11.38 10.02
N VAL A 11 7.42 11.57 10.47
CA VAL A 11 6.21 11.11 9.77
C VAL A 11 5.60 12.31 9.05
N VAL A 12 5.78 12.39 7.74
CA VAL A 12 5.21 13.44 6.91
C VAL A 12 3.74 13.11 6.61
N GLY A 13 2.84 14.03 6.94
CA GLY A 13 1.40 13.73 7.06
C GLY A 13 1.05 13.16 8.44
N GLY A 14 1.92 13.33 9.45
CA GLY A 14 1.86 12.68 10.77
C GLY A 14 0.65 13.03 11.63
N TYR A 15 -0.11 14.07 11.32
CA TYR A 15 -1.40 14.37 11.95
C TYR A 15 -2.61 14.08 11.02
N GLY A 16 -2.36 13.43 9.87
CA GLY A 16 -3.39 12.85 8.99
C GLY A 16 -3.95 11.54 9.54
N HIS A 17 -4.91 10.94 8.84
CA HIS A 17 -5.62 9.75 9.31
C HIS A 17 -4.68 8.58 9.62
N VAL A 18 -3.93 8.09 8.67
CA VAL A 18 -2.94 7.01 8.84
C VAL A 18 -1.73 7.49 9.67
N GLY A 19 -1.21 8.70 9.37
CA GLY A 19 0.00 9.22 10.01
C GLY A 19 -0.09 9.37 11.52
N ARG A 20 -1.26 9.76 12.07
CA ARG A 20 -1.43 9.86 13.53
C ARG A 20 -1.36 8.51 14.23
N THR A 21 -1.86 7.46 13.60
CA THR A 21 -1.75 6.08 14.12
C THR A 21 -0.30 5.60 14.06
N ILE A 22 0.42 5.86 12.97
CA ILE A 22 1.87 5.59 12.86
C ILE A 22 2.63 6.32 13.96
N CYS A 23 2.38 7.64 14.12
CA CYS A 23 3.02 8.44 15.17
C CYS A 23 2.72 7.90 16.58
N GLY A 24 1.49 7.45 16.83
CA GLY A 24 1.09 6.86 18.10
C GLY A 24 1.90 5.58 18.41
N ILE A 25 1.90 4.62 17.49
CA ILE A 25 2.62 3.34 17.63
C ILE A 25 4.12 3.60 17.82
N LEU A 26 4.74 4.41 16.96
CA LEU A 26 6.17 4.69 17.05
C LEU A 26 6.52 5.58 18.24
N GLY A 27 5.62 6.47 18.67
CA GLY A 27 5.80 7.29 19.86
C GLY A 27 5.88 6.49 21.16
N GLU A 28 5.13 5.38 21.25
CA GLU A 28 5.25 4.42 22.36
C GLU A 28 6.57 3.66 22.31
N ARG A 29 7.01 3.24 21.11
CA ARG A 29 8.23 2.44 20.92
C ARG A 29 9.51 3.29 21.01
N TYR A 30 9.48 4.54 20.52
CA TYR A 30 10.62 5.46 20.46
C TYR A 30 10.27 6.83 21.07
N PRO A 31 10.00 6.91 22.38
CA PRO A 31 9.51 8.13 23.04
C PRO A 31 10.46 9.32 22.82
N GLY A 32 9.91 10.46 22.39
CA GLY A 32 10.64 11.70 22.15
C GLY A 32 11.47 11.74 20.86
N LYS A 33 11.55 10.64 20.09
CA LYS A 33 12.27 10.58 18.80
C LYS A 33 11.36 10.77 17.59
N VAL A 34 10.04 10.66 17.75
CA VAL A 34 9.06 10.76 16.66
C VAL A 34 8.61 12.19 16.46
N ASN A 35 8.59 12.63 15.20
CA ASN A 35 8.13 13.96 14.81
C ASN A 35 6.93 13.84 13.87
N ALA A 36 5.79 14.39 14.26
CA ALA A 36 4.62 14.52 13.42
C ALA A 36 4.76 15.75 12.53
N ALA A 37 5.06 15.53 11.24
CA ALA A 37 5.37 16.57 10.29
C ALA A 37 4.22 16.86 9.31
N GLY A 38 4.14 18.11 8.86
CA GLY A 38 3.25 18.58 7.82
C GLY A 38 3.24 20.08 7.72
N ARG A 39 2.49 20.64 6.79
CA ARG A 39 2.51 22.08 6.42
C ARG A 39 1.92 23.05 7.46
N SER A 40 1.21 22.55 8.48
CA SER A 40 0.60 23.39 9.53
C SER A 40 1.19 23.04 10.88
N ARG A 41 2.04 23.92 11.38
CA ARG A 41 2.65 23.80 12.71
C ARG A 41 1.59 23.71 13.80
N GLU A 42 0.55 24.55 13.74
CA GLU A 42 -0.53 24.59 14.72
C GLU A 42 -1.27 23.24 14.82
N ARG A 43 -1.57 22.59 13.66
CA ARG A 43 -2.20 21.26 13.66
C ARG A 43 -1.28 20.19 14.22
N ALA A 44 0.02 20.25 13.92
CA ALA A 44 1.01 19.34 14.48
C ALA A 44 1.12 19.52 16.01
N GLU A 45 1.17 20.74 16.51
CA GLU A 45 1.23 21.06 17.94
C GLU A 45 -0.02 20.54 18.67
N ARG A 46 -1.23 20.82 18.15
CA ARG A 46 -2.48 20.29 18.71
C ARG A 46 -2.49 18.77 18.82
N PHE A 47 -2.03 18.09 17.79
CA PHE A 47 -1.92 16.63 17.82
C PHE A 47 -0.90 16.16 18.88
N CYS A 48 0.28 16.76 18.91
CA CYS A 48 1.35 16.37 19.84
C CYS A 48 1.01 16.66 21.31
N GLN A 49 0.19 17.66 21.60
CA GLN A 49 -0.27 17.94 22.98
C GLN A 49 -0.99 16.74 23.60
N SER A 50 -1.76 15.98 22.79
CA SER A 50 -2.46 14.79 23.26
C SER A 50 -1.55 13.57 23.45
N ALA A 51 -0.30 13.62 22.99
CA ALA A 51 0.64 12.49 22.98
C ALA A 51 1.61 12.48 24.19
N GLY A 52 1.38 13.29 25.22
CA GLY A 52 2.15 13.26 26.47
C GLY A 52 3.67 13.46 26.30
N GLY A 53 4.10 14.24 25.32
CA GLY A 53 5.52 14.53 25.04
C GLY A 53 6.27 13.44 24.27
N LYS A 54 5.63 12.32 23.93
CA LYS A 54 6.25 11.22 23.19
C LYS A 54 6.50 11.57 21.71
N ILE A 55 5.72 12.52 21.17
CA ILE A 55 5.75 12.96 19.78
C ILE A 55 6.00 14.47 19.76
N ARG A 56 6.83 14.95 18.84
CA ARG A 56 7.16 16.36 18.67
C ARG A 56 6.56 16.90 17.38
N PRO A 57 6.09 18.16 17.36
CA PRO A 57 5.61 18.79 16.14
C PRO A 57 6.78 19.22 15.24
N LEU A 58 6.60 19.10 13.93
CA LEU A 58 7.54 19.58 12.92
C LEU A 58 6.77 20.18 11.74
N GLU A 59 7.20 21.36 11.29
CA GLU A 59 6.63 21.97 10.09
C GLU A 59 7.47 21.61 8.86
N ILE A 60 6.87 20.92 7.89
CA ILE A 60 7.45 20.60 6.59
C ILE A 60 6.38 20.75 5.51
N ASP A 61 6.63 21.57 4.49
CA ASP A 61 5.87 21.57 3.24
C ASP A 61 6.74 20.96 2.14
N ILE A 62 6.44 19.71 1.76
CA ILE A 62 7.21 18.96 0.76
C ILE A 62 7.15 19.55 -0.65
N ARG A 63 6.24 20.52 -0.91
CA ARG A 63 6.10 21.22 -2.19
C ARG A 63 7.03 22.43 -2.31
N LYS A 64 7.77 22.75 -1.25
CA LYS A 64 8.71 23.85 -1.17
C LYS A 64 10.12 23.29 -0.98
N PRO A 65 11.15 24.04 -1.39
CA PRO A 65 12.52 23.71 -1.03
C PRO A 65 12.65 23.51 0.48
N LEU A 66 13.30 22.43 0.87
CA LEU A 66 13.51 22.14 2.30
C LEU A 66 14.45 23.16 2.93
N PRO A 67 14.15 23.65 4.13
CA PRO A 67 15.09 24.45 4.89
C PRO A 67 16.40 23.67 5.12
N PRO A 68 17.57 24.33 4.98
CA PRO A 68 18.86 23.70 5.21
C PRO A 68 18.91 23.02 6.60
N GLY A 69 19.35 21.78 6.63
CA GLY A 69 19.54 21.03 7.87
C GLY A 69 18.26 20.47 8.51
N ILE A 70 17.10 20.59 7.90
CA ILE A 70 15.84 20.04 8.47
C ILE A 70 15.89 18.52 8.66
N LEU A 71 16.68 17.83 7.85
CA LEU A 71 16.92 16.39 7.97
C LEU A 71 18.12 16.04 8.86
N ASN A 72 18.75 17.02 9.52
CA ASN A 72 19.87 16.76 10.42
C ASN A 72 19.42 15.91 11.63
N GLY A 73 20.11 14.78 11.83
CA GLY A 73 19.79 13.82 12.89
C GLY A 73 18.52 12.98 12.60
N VAL A 74 17.94 13.08 11.39
CA VAL A 74 16.82 12.24 10.97
C VAL A 74 17.37 10.90 10.46
N LYS A 75 16.97 9.81 11.10
CA LYS A 75 17.28 8.45 10.71
C LYS A 75 16.32 7.94 9.63
N LEU A 76 15.02 8.25 9.80
CA LEU A 76 13.97 7.72 8.94
C LEU A 76 12.89 8.79 8.67
N VAL A 77 12.45 8.86 7.42
CA VAL A 77 11.23 9.57 7.01
C VAL A 77 10.19 8.55 6.59
N ILE A 78 8.95 8.70 7.07
CA ILE A 78 7.77 7.95 6.63
C ILE A 78 6.85 8.94 5.92
N MET A 79 6.61 8.71 4.63
CA MET A 79 5.79 9.57 3.78
C MET A 79 4.36 9.02 3.68
N CYS A 80 3.40 9.77 4.22
CA CYS A 80 1.97 9.44 4.18
C CYS A 80 1.19 10.39 3.26
N LEU A 81 1.86 11.05 2.34
CA LEU A 81 1.27 12.00 1.38
C LEU A 81 1.66 11.60 -0.04
N ASP A 82 0.74 11.80 -0.97
CA ASP A 82 1.08 11.68 -2.38
C ASP A 82 2.05 12.78 -2.81
N GLN A 83 3.02 12.41 -3.62
CA GLN A 83 4.05 13.29 -4.16
C GLN A 83 3.96 13.34 -5.68
N THR A 84 4.27 14.49 -6.24
CA THR A 84 4.29 14.73 -7.69
C THR A 84 5.69 14.78 -8.27
N ASP A 85 6.70 14.95 -7.42
CA ASP A 85 8.11 14.98 -7.80
C ASP A 85 8.97 14.26 -6.75
N THR A 86 10.18 13.87 -7.15
CA THR A 86 11.10 13.08 -6.32
C THR A 86 12.12 13.91 -5.54
N GLY A 87 12.02 15.23 -5.56
CA GLY A 87 13.02 16.13 -4.94
C GLY A 87 13.19 15.89 -3.46
N PHE A 88 12.08 15.70 -2.74
CA PHE A 88 12.11 15.40 -1.30
C PHE A 88 12.78 14.05 -1.00
N VAL A 89 12.46 13.01 -1.77
CA VAL A 89 13.03 11.66 -1.62
C VAL A 89 14.54 11.69 -1.85
N ARG A 90 14.99 12.37 -2.91
CA ARG A 90 16.41 12.51 -3.22
C ARG A 90 17.17 13.27 -2.12
N GLU A 91 16.56 14.27 -1.50
CA GLU A 91 17.18 14.97 -0.37
C GLU A 91 17.32 14.04 0.85
N CYS A 92 16.34 13.16 1.10
CA CYS A 92 16.49 12.08 2.10
C CYS A 92 17.72 11.21 1.78
N PHE A 93 17.89 10.78 0.54
CA PHE A 93 19.03 9.94 0.14
C PHE A 93 20.36 10.66 0.31
N ARG A 94 20.49 11.88 -0.19
CA ARG A 94 21.73 12.68 -0.07
C ARG A 94 22.16 12.90 1.37
N THR A 95 21.22 12.99 2.28
CA THR A 95 21.52 13.08 3.71
C THR A 95 21.73 11.71 4.36
N GLY A 96 21.62 10.59 3.64
CA GLY A 96 21.71 9.24 4.20
C GLY A 96 20.55 8.94 5.16
N THR A 97 19.36 9.48 4.90
CA THR A 97 18.14 9.28 5.67
C THR A 97 17.33 8.17 5.02
N HIS A 98 16.94 7.15 5.80
CA HIS A 98 16.06 6.09 5.29
C HIS A 98 14.68 6.67 4.95
N TYR A 99 13.98 5.99 4.06
CA TYR A 99 12.70 6.46 3.54
C TYR A 99 11.68 5.33 3.44
N ILE A 100 10.44 5.58 3.86
CA ILE A 100 9.29 4.69 3.66
C ILE A 100 8.21 5.46 2.91
N ASP A 101 7.62 4.84 1.88
CA ASP A 101 6.48 5.38 1.14
C ASP A 101 5.22 4.54 1.35
N VAL A 102 4.14 5.20 1.79
CA VAL A 102 2.83 4.57 2.04
C VAL A 102 1.85 4.82 0.89
N SER A 103 2.30 5.48 -0.20
CA SER A 103 1.43 5.80 -1.33
C SER A 103 1.16 4.59 -2.22
N ALA A 104 0.04 4.64 -2.94
CA ALA A 104 -0.34 3.64 -3.94
C ALA A 104 0.00 4.07 -5.38
N ASN A 105 0.69 5.21 -5.56
CA ASN A 105 0.98 5.77 -6.87
C ASN A 105 2.16 5.05 -7.56
N GLY A 106 1.86 4.04 -8.38
CA GLY A 106 2.87 3.22 -9.04
C GLY A 106 3.81 4.00 -9.97
N SER A 107 3.34 5.08 -10.62
CA SER A 107 4.20 5.91 -11.48
C SER A 107 5.23 6.69 -10.68
N PHE A 108 4.87 7.16 -9.49
CA PHE A 108 5.80 7.80 -8.56
C PHE A 108 6.80 6.80 -7.99
N LEU A 109 6.34 5.64 -7.53
CA LEU A 109 7.22 4.59 -6.99
C LEU A 109 8.27 4.16 -8.03
N ARG A 110 7.88 4.01 -9.31
CA ARG A 110 8.82 3.69 -10.41
C ARG A 110 9.88 4.78 -10.61
N GLN A 111 9.56 6.05 -10.38
CA GLN A 111 10.56 7.13 -10.42
C GLN A 111 11.54 7.02 -9.25
N VAL A 112 11.05 6.68 -8.05
CA VAL A 112 11.92 6.49 -6.87
C VAL A 112 12.88 5.31 -7.05
N GLU A 113 12.41 4.20 -7.67
CA GLU A 113 13.25 3.03 -7.99
C GLU A 113 14.52 3.40 -8.77
N GLN A 114 14.46 4.43 -9.63
CA GLN A 114 15.59 4.87 -10.45
C GLN A 114 16.75 5.47 -9.62
N PHE A 115 16.50 5.83 -8.37
CA PHE A 115 17.52 6.38 -7.47
C PHE A 115 18.15 5.34 -6.54
N ARG A 116 18.06 4.04 -6.88
CA ARG A 116 18.66 2.94 -6.11
C ARG A 116 20.14 3.16 -5.82
N ASP A 117 20.91 3.54 -6.84
CA ASP A 117 22.36 3.76 -6.71
C ASP A 117 22.68 5.02 -5.90
N GLU A 118 21.87 6.10 -6.04
CA GLU A 118 22.00 7.31 -5.22
C GLU A 118 21.73 6.99 -3.74
N ALA A 119 20.69 6.22 -3.43
CA ALA A 119 20.41 5.77 -2.08
C ALA A 119 21.53 4.91 -1.50
N ALA A 120 22.02 3.94 -2.29
CA ALA A 120 23.11 3.04 -1.89
C ALA A 120 24.41 3.81 -1.61
N ALA A 121 24.77 4.76 -2.46
CA ALA A 121 25.99 5.57 -2.31
C ALA A 121 26.02 6.41 -1.01
N HIS A 122 24.83 6.77 -0.48
CA HIS A 122 24.71 7.57 0.74
C HIS A 122 24.31 6.72 1.97
N GLY A 123 24.28 5.40 1.87
CA GLY A 123 23.90 4.52 2.97
C GLY A 123 22.42 4.61 3.37
N ALA A 124 21.56 5.08 2.47
CA ALA A 124 20.12 5.15 2.68
C ALA A 124 19.42 3.89 2.18
N THR A 125 18.36 3.49 2.87
CA THR A 125 17.43 2.43 2.44
C THR A 125 16.06 3.06 2.23
N ALA A 126 15.48 2.89 1.05
CA ALA A 126 14.08 3.19 0.81
C ALA A 126 13.25 1.91 0.77
N LEU A 127 12.11 1.92 1.44
CA LEU A 127 11.12 0.85 1.40
C LEU A 127 9.82 1.39 0.83
N LEU A 128 9.45 0.86 -0.31
CA LEU A 128 8.27 1.21 -1.09
C LEU A 128 7.17 0.16 -0.93
N SER A 129 5.96 0.45 -1.41
CA SER A 129 4.81 -0.46 -1.33
C SER A 129 4.51 -0.87 0.12
N VAL A 130 4.37 0.11 1.02
CA VAL A 130 4.19 -0.15 2.46
C VAL A 130 2.77 0.20 2.88
N GLY A 131 1.95 -0.80 3.17
CA GLY A 131 0.56 -0.63 3.59
C GLY A 131 -0.26 -1.91 3.45
N LEU A 132 -1.57 -1.75 3.32
CA LEU A 132 -2.46 -2.88 3.03
C LEU A 132 -2.35 -3.26 1.53
N ALA A 133 -2.54 -2.28 0.64
CA ALA A 133 -2.50 -2.44 -0.83
C ALA A 133 -2.02 -1.12 -1.50
N PRO A 134 -0.79 -1.07 -2.00
CA PRO A 134 0.25 -2.11 -1.95
C PRO A 134 0.81 -2.35 -0.53
N GLY A 135 1.41 -3.51 -0.34
CA GLY A 135 2.10 -3.89 0.89
C GLY A 135 1.77 -5.31 1.33
N LEU A 136 0.71 -5.53 2.10
CA LEU A 136 0.30 -6.90 2.44
C LEU A 136 -0.10 -7.69 1.20
N THR A 137 -0.64 -7.06 0.16
CA THR A 137 -0.87 -7.70 -1.14
C THR A 137 0.41 -8.22 -1.77
N ASN A 138 1.51 -7.47 -1.69
CA ASN A 138 2.82 -7.89 -2.18
C ASN A 138 3.34 -9.11 -1.39
N LEU A 139 3.21 -9.08 -0.06
CA LEU A 139 3.63 -10.20 0.79
C LEU A 139 2.77 -11.45 0.57
N LEU A 140 1.45 -11.30 0.35
CA LEU A 140 0.58 -12.42 -0.01
C LEU A 140 0.97 -13.03 -1.35
N ALA A 141 1.32 -12.21 -2.34
CA ALA A 141 1.79 -12.66 -3.64
C ALA A 141 3.09 -13.47 -3.51
N LEU A 142 4.06 -12.98 -2.72
CA LEU A 142 5.30 -13.69 -2.44
C LEU A 142 5.04 -15.05 -1.75
N GLU A 143 4.17 -15.07 -0.74
CA GLU A 143 3.83 -16.33 -0.04
C GLU A 143 3.12 -17.33 -0.98
N ALA A 144 2.19 -16.85 -1.81
CA ALA A 144 1.51 -17.73 -2.78
C ALA A 144 2.48 -18.28 -3.83
N GLN A 145 3.42 -17.46 -4.33
CA GLN A 145 4.47 -17.89 -5.25
C GLN A 145 5.36 -18.97 -4.63
N ARG A 146 5.76 -18.82 -3.37
CA ARG A 146 6.63 -19.79 -2.67
C ARG A 146 6.03 -21.19 -2.52
N LEU A 147 4.71 -21.31 -2.62
CA LEU A 147 4.01 -22.58 -2.55
C LEU A 147 4.06 -23.38 -3.86
N LEU A 148 4.45 -22.76 -4.96
CA LEU A 148 4.58 -23.35 -6.28
C LEU A 148 6.06 -23.63 -6.64
N GLY A 149 6.26 -24.48 -7.62
CA GLY A 149 7.59 -24.68 -8.25
C GLY A 149 7.86 -23.64 -9.33
N GLU A 150 6.79 -23.28 -10.07
CA GLU A 150 6.80 -22.26 -11.11
C GLU A 150 5.51 -21.47 -11.04
N THR A 151 5.58 -20.14 -11.19
CA THR A 151 4.41 -19.27 -11.15
C THR A 151 4.26 -18.55 -12.49
N GLU A 152 3.14 -18.76 -13.15
CA GLU A 152 2.79 -18.18 -14.45
C GLU A 152 1.92 -16.93 -14.31
N GLN A 153 1.08 -16.89 -13.27
CA GLN A 153 0.13 -15.80 -13.05
C GLN A 153 -0.13 -15.57 -11.56
N ILE A 154 -0.26 -14.31 -11.17
CA ILE A 154 -0.77 -13.90 -9.87
C ILE A 154 -1.96 -12.97 -10.07
N ASP A 155 -3.11 -13.33 -9.49
CA ASP A 155 -4.28 -12.48 -9.38
C ASP A 155 -4.44 -12.02 -7.92
N LEU A 156 -4.46 -10.71 -7.73
CA LEU A 156 -4.73 -10.08 -6.44
C LEU A 156 -6.18 -9.59 -6.41
N ALA A 157 -6.87 -9.85 -5.32
CA ALA A 157 -8.21 -9.34 -5.08
C ALA A 157 -8.25 -8.55 -3.77
N ILE A 158 -8.82 -7.35 -3.84
CA ILE A 158 -8.95 -6.42 -2.72
C ILE A 158 -10.42 -6.10 -2.54
N MET A 159 -10.95 -6.38 -1.35
CA MET A 159 -12.29 -5.97 -0.92
C MET A 159 -12.17 -4.97 0.22
N LEU A 160 -12.79 -3.80 0.08
CA LEU A 160 -12.84 -2.78 1.13
C LEU A 160 -14.26 -2.49 1.58
N GLY A 161 -14.43 -2.30 2.88
CA GLY A 161 -15.70 -1.91 3.48
C GLY A 161 -16.03 -0.45 3.22
N LEU A 162 -17.26 -0.17 2.82
CA LEU A 162 -17.77 1.20 2.60
C LEU A 162 -17.92 2.00 3.91
N GLY A 163 -18.07 1.30 5.05
CA GLY A 163 -18.23 1.93 6.36
C GLY A 163 -16.91 2.22 7.07
N ASP A 164 -15.77 1.84 6.50
CA ASP A 164 -14.45 2.11 7.06
C ASP A 164 -14.11 3.60 6.99
N ALA A 165 -13.36 4.07 7.97
CA ALA A 165 -12.88 5.44 8.02
C ALA A 165 -11.69 5.64 7.07
N HIS A 166 -11.98 5.90 5.80
CA HIS A 166 -10.93 6.20 4.82
C HIS A 166 -10.38 7.62 5.01
N GLY A 167 -9.08 7.78 4.88
CA GLY A 167 -8.45 9.10 4.78
C GLY A 167 -8.90 9.82 3.51
N GLU A 168 -9.02 11.16 3.56
CA GLU A 168 -9.44 11.99 2.41
C GLU A 168 -8.60 11.70 1.15
N ALA A 169 -7.27 11.55 1.31
CA ALA A 169 -6.37 11.22 0.20
C ALA A 169 -6.69 9.87 -0.46
N ALA A 170 -7.03 8.83 0.33
CA ALA A 170 -7.40 7.53 -0.21
C ALA A 170 -8.72 7.58 -0.99
N ILE A 171 -9.71 8.35 -0.49
CA ILE A 171 -10.98 8.56 -1.19
C ILE A 171 -10.75 9.32 -2.49
N GLU A 172 -9.98 10.41 -2.46
CA GLU A 172 -9.62 11.19 -3.66
C GLU A 172 -8.92 10.31 -4.70
N TRP A 173 -7.91 9.54 -4.27
CA TRP A 173 -7.20 8.61 -5.15
C TRP A 173 -8.16 7.58 -5.77
N THR A 174 -9.08 7.01 -5.01
CA THR A 174 -10.07 6.05 -5.51
C THR A 174 -10.98 6.69 -6.56
N VAL A 175 -11.52 7.88 -6.26
CA VAL A 175 -12.40 8.62 -7.19
C VAL A 175 -11.67 8.98 -8.48
N ASP A 176 -10.42 9.45 -8.38
CA ASP A 176 -9.62 9.86 -9.54
C ASP A 176 -9.27 8.67 -10.43
N ASN A 177 -9.16 7.47 -9.85
CA ASN A 177 -8.84 6.25 -10.58
C ASN A 177 -10.04 5.42 -11.05
N MET A 178 -11.28 5.83 -10.77
CA MET A 178 -12.48 5.08 -11.21
C MET A 178 -12.61 4.89 -12.73
N GLY A 179 -12.04 5.77 -13.53
CA GLY A 179 -12.05 5.70 -14.99
C GLY A 179 -10.65 5.70 -15.60
N ALA A 180 -9.64 5.35 -14.81
CA ALA A 180 -8.25 5.39 -15.25
C ALA A 180 -7.94 4.31 -16.28
N ARG A 181 -7.10 4.67 -17.27
CA ARG A 181 -6.38 3.73 -18.13
C ARG A 181 -5.01 3.53 -17.53
N PHE A 182 -4.55 2.30 -17.46
CA PHE A 182 -3.27 1.95 -16.87
C PHE A 182 -2.69 0.71 -17.53
N GLU A 183 -1.40 0.49 -17.34
CA GLU A 183 -0.68 -0.63 -17.90
C GLU A 183 -0.62 -1.77 -16.88
N ILE A 184 -0.80 -2.99 -17.37
CA ILE A 184 -0.60 -4.25 -16.63
C ILE A 184 0.37 -5.13 -17.41
N THR A 185 1.00 -6.10 -16.74
CA THR A 185 1.81 -7.12 -17.40
C THR A 185 0.98 -8.39 -17.58
N ARG A 186 0.90 -8.87 -18.83
CA ARG A 186 0.25 -10.13 -19.19
C ARG A 186 1.17 -10.90 -20.15
N ASN A 187 1.55 -12.12 -19.79
CA ASN A 187 2.48 -12.97 -20.56
C ASN A 187 3.81 -12.26 -20.89
N GLY A 188 4.32 -11.47 -19.95
CA GLY A 188 5.54 -10.68 -20.13
C GLY A 188 5.38 -9.39 -20.94
N GLU A 189 4.22 -9.12 -21.49
CA GLU A 189 3.94 -7.93 -22.32
C GLU A 189 3.11 -6.89 -21.57
N ALA A 190 3.38 -5.62 -21.86
CA ALA A 190 2.60 -4.50 -21.34
C ALA A 190 1.26 -4.40 -22.12
N VAL A 191 0.15 -4.42 -21.40
CA VAL A 191 -1.20 -4.34 -21.95
C VAL A 191 -1.99 -3.24 -21.25
N GLU A 192 -2.71 -2.42 -22.01
CA GLU A 192 -3.60 -1.40 -21.45
C GLU A 192 -4.84 -2.03 -20.81
N ALA A 193 -5.14 -1.61 -19.59
CA ALA A 193 -6.35 -1.96 -18.85
C ALA A 193 -7.16 -0.70 -18.50
N LEU A 194 -8.45 -0.88 -18.25
CA LEU A 194 -9.37 0.18 -17.80
C LEU A 194 -9.97 -0.21 -16.44
N SER A 195 -10.04 0.76 -15.53
CA SER A 195 -10.66 0.55 -14.23
C SER A 195 -12.11 0.09 -14.34
N PHE A 196 -12.53 -0.78 -13.43
CA PHE A 196 -13.85 -1.39 -13.37
C PHE A 196 -14.25 -2.19 -14.62
N THR A 197 -13.27 -2.72 -15.37
CA THR A 197 -13.48 -3.71 -16.44
C THR A 197 -12.89 -5.06 -16.05
N ASP A 198 -13.02 -6.08 -16.90
CA ASP A 198 -12.45 -7.43 -16.74
C ASP A 198 -12.69 -7.99 -15.31
N GLY A 199 -14.00 -8.14 -14.99
CA GLY A 199 -14.44 -8.66 -13.71
C GLY A 199 -14.16 -10.14 -13.56
N GLN A 200 -13.68 -10.55 -12.38
CA GLN A 200 -13.46 -11.92 -11.97
C GLN A 200 -14.06 -12.16 -10.60
N THR A 201 -14.62 -13.36 -10.38
CA THR A 201 -15.16 -13.75 -9.08
C THR A 201 -14.06 -14.33 -8.20
N PHE A 202 -13.99 -13.87 -6.97
CA PHE A 202 -13.08 -14.36 -5.93
C PHE A 202 -13.88 -14.85 -4.72
N ASP A 203 -13.48 -16.00 -4.19
CA ASP A 203 -13.98 -16.50 -2.91
C ASP A 203 -13.14 -15.88 -1.78
N PHE A 204 -13.77 -15.06 -0.97
CA PHE A 204 -13.18 -14.44 0.23
C PHE A 204 -13.49 -15.21 1.52
N GLY A 205 -13.80 -16.49 1.40
CA GLY A 205 -14.09 -17.37 2.53
C GLY A 205 -15.55 -17.31 3.01
N ALA A 206 -15.89 -18.22 3.94
CA ALA A 206 -17.27 -18.45 4.36
C ALA A 206 -17.99 -17.21 4.90
N ASP A 207 -17.27 -16.31 5.58
CA ASP A 207 -17.86 -15.12 6.21
C ASP A 207 -18.12 -13.97 5.23
N LEU A 208 -17.40 -13.91 4.11
CA LEU A 208 -17.45 -12.83 3.14
C LEU A 208 -18.02 -13.30 1.79
N GLY A 209 -17.91 -14.60 1.49
CA GLY A 209 -18.43 -15.25 0.29
C GLY A 209 -17.75 -14.81 -0.99
N CYS A 210 -18.33 -15.25 -2.11
CA CYS A 210 -17.86 -14.89 -3.45
C CYS A 210 -18.21 -13.44 -3.78
N ARG A 211 -17.25 -12.71 -4.35
CA ARG A 211 -17.41 -11.31 -4.80
C ARG A 211 -16.82 -11.14 -6.17
N GLN A 212 -17.51 -10.37 -7.00
CA GLN A 212 -16.98 -9.95 -8.28
C GLN A 212 -16.12 -8.71 -8.10
N ALA A 213 -14.83 -8.82 -8.41
CA ALA A 213 -13.87 -7.73 -8.37
C ALA A 213 -13.42 -7.36 -9.78
N TYR A 214 -13.09 -6.10 -10.00
CA TYR A 214 -12.76 -5.53 -11.30
C TYR A 214 -11.38 -4.90 -11.29
N ARG A 215 -10.74 -4.79 -12.45
CA ARG A 215 -9.44 -4.15 -12.62
C ARG A 215 -9.39 -2.79 -11.94
N PHE A 216 -8.30 -2.53 -11.23
CA PHE A 216 -8.06 -1.24 -10.61
C PHE A 216 -6.54 -0.98 -10.49
N PRO A 217 -6.06 0.28 -10.62
CA PRO A 217 -4.64 0.59 -10.82
C PRO A 217 -3.81 0.59 -9.52
N PHE A 218 -3.93 -0.43 -8.69
CA PHE A 218 -3.01 -0.61 -7.57
C PHE A 218 -1.59 -0.88 -8.08
N SER A 219 -0.60 -0.32 -7.40
CA SER A 219 0.79 -0.37 -7.86
C SER A 219 1.46 -1.74 -7.72
N ASP A 220 0.90 -2.65 -6.93
CA ASP A 220 1.40 -4.02 -6.77
C ASP A 220 1.48 -4.76 -8.11
N GLN A 221 0.44 -4.68 -8.96
CA GLN A 221 0.46 -5.28 -10.29
C GLN A 221 1.49 -4.68 -11.26
N MET A 222 2.04 -3.50 -10.95
CA MET A 222 3.10 -2.86 -11.73
C MET A 222 4.50 -3.23 -11.23
N THR A 223 4.63 -3.60 -9.95
CA THR A 223 5.89 -3.91 -9.29
C THR A 223 6.19 -5.40 -9.26
N LEU A 224 5.21 -6.23 -8.90
CA LEU A 224 5.36 -7.67 -8.72
C LEU A 224 5.87 -8.44 -9.95
N PRO A 225 5.53 -8.08 -11.21
CA PRO A 225 6.14 -8.74 -12.35
C PRO A 225 7.67 -8.68 -12.35
N ARG A 226 8.23 -7.58 -11.86
CA ARG A 226 9.68 -7.34 -11.81
C ARG A 226 10.33 -7.85 -10.52
N THR A 227 9.64 -7.77 -9.39
CA THR A 227 10.22 -8.14 -8.08
C THR A 227 10.09 -9.63 -7.80
N LEU A 228 9.10 -10.31 -8.39
CA LEU A 228 8.86 -11.75 -8.27
C LEU A 228 9.13 -12.55 -9.55
N ASP A 229 9.48 -11.88 -10.65
CA ASP A 229 9.73 -12.51 -11.96
C ASP A 229 8.51 -13.35 -12.43
N VAL A 230 7.31 -12.74 -12.41
CA VAL A 230 6.06 -13.39 -12.80
C VAL A 230 5.53 -12.77 -14.09
N PRO A 231 5.27 -13.57 -15.14
CA PRO A 231 4.89 -13.04 -16.46
C PRO A 231 3.50 -12.40 -16.51
N SER A 232 2.61 -12.70 -15.56
CA SER A 232 1.26 -12.11 -15.53
C SER A 232 0.87 -11.74 -14.11
N VAL A 233 0.58 -10.47 -13.86
CA VAL A 233 0.06 -9.99 -12.57
C VAL A 233 -1.12 -9.07 -12.79
N ALA A 234 -2.15 -9.25 -11.99
CA ALA A 234 -3.35 -8.44 -12.07
C ALA A 234 -3.94 -8.17 -10.69
N THR A 235 -4.33 -6.92 -10.45
CA THR A 235 -5.04 -6.54 -9.22
C THR A 235 -6.47 -6.14 -9.56
N ARG A 236 -7.41 -6.73 -8.81
CA ARG A 236 -8.83 -6.42 -8.91
C ARG A 236 -9.36 -5.92 -7.57
N PHE A 237 -10.35 -5.06 -7.66
CA PHE A 237 -10.95 -4.36 -6.54
C PHE A 237 -12.46 -4.52 -6.53
N CYS A 238 -13.03 -4.66 -5.35
CA CYS A 238 -14.47 -4.57 -5.09
C CYS A 238 -14.72 -3.90 -3.74
N LEU A 239 -15.95 -3.44 -3.56
CA LEU A 239 -16.44 -3.00 -2.27
C LEU A 239 -17.23 -4.13 -1.59
N ASP A 240 -17.43 -4.04 -0.28
CA ASP A 240 -18.25 -4.97 0.49
C ASP A 240 -19.71 -5.02 0.02
N SER A 241 -20.18 -3.97 -0.69
CA SER A 241 -21.48 -3.92 -1.35
C SER A 241 -21.37 -4.34 -2.83
N PRO A 242 -21.92 -5.51 -3.22
CA PRO A 242 -21.95 -5.95 -4.61
C PRO A 242 -22.73 -4.98 -5.52
N ILE A 243 -23.78 -4.34 -4.98
CA ILE A 243 -24.59 -3.38 -5.73
C ILE A 243 -23.75 -2.16 -6.12
N VAL A 244 -23.03 -1.58 -5.17
CA VAL A 244 -22.17 -0.40 -5.44
C VAL A 244 -21.06 -0.78 -6.42
N THR A 245 -20.41 -1.93 -6.22
CA THR A 245 -19.39 -2.43 -7.15
C THR A 245 -19.95 -2.61 -8.57
N GLY A 246 -21.14 -3.21 -8.70
CA GLY A 246 -21.81 -3.41 -9.99
C GLY A 246 -22.21 -2.09 -10.68
N LEU A 247 -22.67 -1.10 -9.92
CA LEU A 247 -22.99 0.24 -10.46
C LEU A 247 -21.73 0.94 -10.99
N LEU A 248 -20.60 0.86 -10.28
CA LEU A 248 -19.32 1.42 -10.74
C LEU A 248 -18.83 0.73 -12.03
N ALA A 249 -18.95 -0.60 -12.10
CA ALA A 249 -18.60 -1.35 -13.32
C ALA A 249 -19.52 -0.99 -14.50
N GLY A 250 -20.83 -0.84 -14.27
CA GLY A 250 -21.78 -0.37 -15.29
C GLY A 250 -21.47 1.05 -15.77
N ALA A 251 -21.14 1.97 -14.86
CA ALA A 251 -20.75 3.33 -15.19
C ALA A 251 -19.43 3.38 -15.99
N SER A 252 -18.47 2.50 -15.68
CA SER A 252 -17.22 2.39 -16.44
C SER A 252 -17.49 1.91 -17.87
N ARG A 253 -18.30 0.87 -18.05
CA ARG A 253 -18.65 0.31 -19.37
C ARG A 253 -19.35 1.32 -20.27
N THR A 254 -20.22 2.17 -19.72
CA THR A 254 -20.95 3.20 -20.46
C THR A 254 -20.15 4.49 -20.66
N GLY A 255 -18.98 4.61 -20.05
CA GLY A 255 -18.19 5.84 -20.02
C GLY A 255 -18.73 6.92 -19.10
N ALA A 256 -19.83 6.68 -18.37
CA ALA A 256 -20.44 7.63 -17.45
C ALA A 256 -19.51 8.02 -16.28
N VAL A 257 -18.50 7.18 -15.97
CA VAL A 257 -17.45 7.49 -15.00
C VAL A 257 -16.73 8.80 -15.32
N ARG A 258 -16.57 9.16 -16.62
CA ARG A 258 -15.96 10.43 -17.03
C ARG A 258 -16.74 11.64 -16.54
N LEU A 259 -18.06 11.52 -16.42
CA LEU A 259 -18.91 12.59 -15.85
C LEU A 259 -18.66 12.76 -14.36
N LEU A 260 -18.33 11.67 -13.65
CA LEU A 260 -18.01 11.69 -12.22
C LEU A 260 -16.70 12.42 -11.92
N GLN A 261 -15.83 12.54 -12.90
CA GLN A 261 -14.55 13.28 -12.82
C GLN A 261 -14.72 14.79 -13.04
N ALA A 262 -15.90 15.28 -13.45
CA ALA A 262 -16.18 16.70 -13.56
C ALA A 262 -16.02 17.39 -12.20
N GLY A 263 -15.29 18.51 -12.14
CA GLY A 263 -14.73 19.08 -10.90
C GLY A 263 -15.72 19.35 -9.76
N TRP A 264 -16.99 19.71 -10.05
CA TRP A 264 -18.01 19.90 -8.99
C TRP A 264 -18.57 18.56 -8.51
N LEU A 265 -18.75 17.59 -9.40
CA LEU A 265 -19.28 16.27 -9.09
C LEU A 265 -18.22 15.43 -8.34
N ARG A 266 -16.95 15.51 -8.76
CA ARG A 266 -15.81 14.92 -8.03
C ARG A 266 -15.79 15.40 -6.58
N ARG A 267 -15.86 16.72 -6.34
CA ARG A 267 -15.87 17.25 -4.96
C ARG A 267 -17.07 16.80 -4.12
N ARG A 268 -18.23 16.61 -4.76
CA ARG A 268 -19.40 16.04 -4.09
C ARG A 268 -19.20 14.57 -3.76
N MET A 269 -18.68 13.78 -4.70
CA MET A 269 -18.40 12.35 -4.47
C MET A 269 -17.40 12.14 -3.33
N VAL A 270 -16.26 12.83 -3.35
CA VAL A 270 -15.27 12.74 -2.28
C VAL A 270 -15.90 13.05 -0.92
N ARG A 271 -16.68 14.13 -0.84
CA ARG A 271 -17.39 14.49 0.40
C ARG A 271 -18.46 13.47 0.79
N SER A 272 -19.22 12.94 -0.16
CA SER A 272 -20.27 11.96 0.11
C SER A 272 -19.69 10.63 0.57
N LEU A 273 -18.64 10.12 -0.09
CA LEU A 273 -17.95 8.90 0.31
C LEU A 273 -17.28 9.06 1.68
N GLY A 274 -16.71 10.22 1.99
CA GLY A 274 -16.15 10.51 3.30
C GLY A 274 -17.19 10.69 4.42
N ALA A 275 -18.44 11.03 4.09
CA ALA A 275 -19.54 11.21 5.04
C ALA A 275 -20.41 9.96 5.20
N LEU A 276 -20.49 9.11 4.17
CA LEU A 276 -21.29 7.90 4.17
C LEU A 276 -20.55 6.81 4.99
N ARG A 277 -21.02 6.59 6.20
CA ARG A 277 -20.69 5.39 6.99
C ARG A 277 -21.75 4.32 6.70
N PHE A 278 -21.78 3.84 5.47
CA PHE A 278 -22.75 2.81 5.05
C PHE A 278 -21.97 1.54 4.73
N GLY A 279 -22.25 0.43 5.42
CA GLY A 279 -21.54 -0.84 5.24
C GLY A 279 -20.70 -1.20 6.44
N GLY A 280 -19.86 -2.24 6.28
CA GLY A 280 -18.92 -2.71 7.29
C GLY A 280 -17.57 -2.00 7.21
N ASP A 281 -16.78 -2.19 8.24
CA ASP A 281 -15.37 -1.78 8.31
C ASP A 281 -14.42 -2.93 7.95
N ARG A 282 -14.97 -4.02 7.39
CA ARG A 282 -14.21 -5.21 7.03
C ARG A 282 -13.45 -4.99 5.73
N PHE A 283 -12.24 -5.49 5.69
CA PHE A 283 -11.47 -5.61 4.46
C PHE A 283 -11.02 -7.06 4.26
N ALA A 284 -10.75 -7.41 3.03
CA ALA A 284 -10.12 -8.67 2.66
C ALA A 284 -9.16 -8.47 1.49
N VAL A 285 -8.02 -9.12 1.55
CA VAL A 285 -7.04 -9.18 0.47
C VAL A 285 -6.65 -10.61 0.19
N LYS A 286 -6.58 -10.98 -1.07
CA LYS A 286 -6.29 -12.33 -1.53
C LYS A 286 -5.27 -12.30 -2.65
N ALA A 287 -4.34 -13.25 -2.64
CA ALA A 287 -3.46 -13.56 -3.76
C ALA A 287 -3.75 -15.01 -4.22
N GLU A 288 -3.97 -15.17 -5.51
CA GLU A 288 -4.07 -16.45 -6.20
C GLU A 288 -2.89 -16.56 -7.17
N ALA A 289 -1.96 -17.48 -6.89
CA ALA A 289 -0.87 -17.81 -7.79
C ALA A 289 -1.19 -19.10 -8.54
N ARG A 290 -1.12 -19.04 -9.86
CA ARG A 290 -1.33 -20.19 -10.77
C ARG A 290 -0.03 -20.52 -11.47
N GLY A 291 0.21 -21.81 -11.67
CA GLY A 291 1.41 -22.32 -12.31
C GLY A 291 1.57 -23.81 -12.09
N ARG A 292 2.78 -24.23 -11.78
CA ARG A 292 3.10 -25.64 -11.56
C ARG A 292 3.58 -25.91 -10.14
N SER A 293 3.19 -27.04 -9.61
CA SER A 293 3.72 -27.56 -8.35
C SER A 293 5.22 -27.91 -8.52
N ARG A 294 5.90 -28.21 -7.42
CA ARG A 294 7.29 -28.71 -7.48
C ARG A 294 7.44 -30.05 -8.21
N GLU A 295 6.35 -30.78 -8.30
CA GLU A 295 6.21 -32.05 -9.03
C GLU A 295 5.86 -31.85 -10.52
N GLY A 296 5.67 -30.58 -10.95
CA GLY A 296 5.38 -30.21 -12.35
C GLY A 296 3.89 -30.23 -12.72
N GLU A 297 2.98 -30.53 -11.78
CA GLU A 297 1.55 -30.56 -12.03
C GLU A 297 0.90 -29.18 -11.96
N PRO A 298 -0.17 -28.88 -12.77
CA PRO A 298 -0.90 -27.63 -12.66
C PRO A 298 -1.41 -27.42 -11.22
N ALA A 299 -1.14 -26.25 -10.65
CA ALA A 299 -1.47 -25.97 -9.26
C ALA A 299 -1.94 -24.52 -9.06
N LEU A 300 -2.78 -24.34 -8.04
CA LEU A 300 -3.25 -23.07 -7.52
C LEU A 300 -2.81 -22.94 -6.07
N ALA A 301 -2.15 -21.85 -5.74
CA ALA A 301 -1.85 -21.45 -4.38
C ALA A 301 -2.60 -20.16 -4.03
N GLU A 302 -3.26 -20.17 -2.89
CA GLU A 302 -4.08 -19.06 -2.41
C GLU A 302 -3.58 -18.63 -1.04
N CYS A 303 -3.31 -17.34 -0.90
CA CYS A 303 -3.05 -16.69 0.37
C CYS A 303 -4.10 -15.62 0.59
N PHE A 304 -4.73 -15.64 1.74
CA PHE A 304 -5.87 -14.81 2.06
C PHE A 304 -5.71 -14.17 3.44
N LEU A 305 -6.02 -12.88 3.54
CA LEU A 305 -5.98 -12.13 4.76
C LEU A 305 -7.21 -11.23 4.87
N HIS A 306 -7.85 -11.22 6.02
CA HIS A 306 -8.97 -10.32 6.29
C HIS A 306 -8.93 -9.76 7.71
N GLY A 307 -9.62 -8.65 7.91
CA GLY A 307 -9.71 -7.95 9.18
C GLY A 307 -10.67 -6.77 9.14
N ARG A 308 -10.44 -5.83 10.04
CA ARG A 308 -11.19 -4.58 10.15
C ARG A 308 -10.24 -3.39 10.18
N ASP A 309 -10.75 -2.20 9.86
CA ASP A 309 -10.00 -0.93 9.87
C ASP A 309 -8.71 -1.00 9.04
N GLN A 310 -8.87 -0.97 7.71
CA GLN A 310 -7.76 -1.02 6.76
C GLN A 310 -6.72 0.08 6.99
N SER A 311 -7.16 1.25 7.50
CA SER A 311 -6.27 2.38 7.76
C SER A 311 -5.36 2.11 8.96
N ALA A 312 -5.90 1.48 10.03
CA ALA A 312 -5.11 1.04 11.17
C ALA A 312 -4.12 -0.06 10.77
N VAL A 313 -4.55 -1.00 9.92
CA VAL A 313 -3.65 -2.05 9.39
C VAL A 313 -2.53 -1.44 8.55
N THR A 314 -2.83 -0.51 7.64
CA THR A 314 -1.82 0.22 6.88
C THR A 314 -0.81 0.91 7.80
N ALA A 315 -1.29 1.55 8.87
CA ALA A 315 -0.41 2.20 9.84
C ALA A 315 0.46 1.20 10.63
N LYS A 316 -0.08 0.03 11.01
CA LYS A 316 0.69 -1.03 11.68
C LYS A 316 1.79 -1.57 10.76
N VAL A 317 1.49 -1.82 9.48
CA VAL A 317 2.49 -2.24 8.48
C VAL A 317 3.60 -1.21 8.36
N ALA A 318 3.25 0.08 8.24
CA ALA A 318 4.23 1.15 8.14
C ALA A 318 5.08 1.30 9.41
N ALA A 319 4.48 1.15 10.59
CA ALA A 319 5.20 1.20 11.86
C ALA A 319 6.13 -0.01 12.04
N ALA A 320 5.71 -1.21 11.63
CA ALA A 320 6.54 -2.41 11.62
C ALA A 320 7.75 -2.27 10.69
N ALA A 321 7.51 -1.81 9.47
CA ALA A 321 8.55 -1.50 8.50
C ALA A 321 9.53 -0.43 9.00
N ALA A 322 9.00 0.61 9.67
CA ALA A 322 9.82 1.65 10.29
C ALA A 322 10.72 1.08 11.40
N SER A 323 10.16 0.23 12.24
CA SER A 323 10.94 -0.42 13.31
C SER A 323 12.03 -1.31 12.74
N MET A 324 11.76 -2.06 11.67
CA MET A 324 12.78 -2.86 10.96
C MET A 324 13.94 -1.98 10.47
N LEU A 325 13.66 -0.84 9.81
CA LEU A 325 14.71 0.06 9.33
C LEU A 325 15.45 0.83 10.45
N VAL A 326 14.82 1.00 11.61
CA VAL A 326 15.44 1.67 12.75
C VAL A 326 16.29 0.71 13.59
N ASP A 327 15.81 -0.51 13.83
CA ASP A 327 16.41 -1.42 14.79
C ASP A 327 17.35 -2.46 14.16
N SER A 328 17.24 -2.67 12.83
CA SER A 328 18.00 -3.71 12.12
C SER A 328 18.87 -3.12 11.02
N PHE A 329 19.91 -3.84 10.64
CA PHE A 329 20.67 -3.53 9.44
C PHE A 329 19.86 -3.96 8.20
N CYS A 330 19.60 -3.01 7.32
CA CYS A 330 19.02 -3.26 6.00
C CYS A 330 19.99 -2.83 4.90
N PRO A 331 20.04 -3.54 3.76
CA PRO A 331 20.89 -3.15 2.66
C PRO A 331 20.50 -1.80 2.11
N SER A 332 21.48 -0.95 1.80
CA SER A 332 21.24 0.36 1.23
C SER A 332 20.76 0.25 -0.22
N GLY A 333 19.82 1.10 -0.62
CA GLY A 333 19.20 1.07 -1.94
C GLY A 333 17.70 1.33 -1.88
N VAL A 334 16.98 0.98 -2.95
CA VAL A 334 15.53 1.11 -3.05
C VAL A 334 14.90 -0.28 -3.22
N TYR A 335 13.96 -0.62 -2.37
CA TYR A 335 13.32 -1.94 -2.32
C TYR A 335 11.80 -1.79 -2.15
N HIS A 336 11.06 -2.77 -2.65
CA HIS A 336 9.67 -2.99 -2.27
C HIS A 336 9.58 -3.91 -1.06
N ILE A 337 8.46 -3.86 -0.34
CA ILE A 337 8.32 -4.55 0.94
C ILE A 337 8.61 -6.05 0.86
N GLU A 338 8.18 -6.73 -0.21
CA GLU A 338 8.39 -8.16 -0.44
C GLU A 338 9.86 -8.54 -0.66
N GLN A 339 10.73 -7.58 -0.92
CA GLN A 339 12.17 -7.82 -1.11
C GLN A 339 12.95 -7.78 0.21
N LEU A 340 12.40 -7.19 1.28
CA LEU A 340 13.09 -7.03 2.55
C LEU A 340 12.39 -7.68 3.75
N THR A 341 11.12 -8.06 3.63
CA THR A 341 10.37 -8.68 4.73
C THR A 341 9.47 -9.81 4.26
N GLU A 342 8.92 -10.55 5.19
CA GLU A 342 8.08 -11.71 4.96
C GLU A 342 6.76 -11.59 5.74
N MET A 343 5.72 -12.27 5.24
CA MET A 343 4.39 -12.28 5.85
C MET A 343 4.42 -12.72 7.32
N GLY A 344 5.20 -13.76 7.65
CA GLY A 344 5.28 -14.28 9.01
C GLY A 344 5.81 -13.27 10.03
N SER A 345 6.74 -12.40 9.64
CA SER A 345 7.23 -11.31 10.48
C SER A 345 6.20 -10.20 10.63
N MET A 346 5.50 -9.87 9.54
CA MET A 346 4.47 -8.83 9.54
C MET A 346 3.25 -9.22 10.38
N LEU A 347 2.79 -10.46 10.32
CA LEU A 347 1.64 -10.93 11.09
C LEU A 347 1.81 -10.77 12.60
N LYS A 348 3.04 -10.87 13.13
CA LYS A 348 3.32 -10.66 14.56
C LYS A 348 3.03 -9.23 15.01
N GLU A 349 3.19 -8.26 14.12
CA GLU A 349 3.00 -6.82 14.41
C GLU A 349 1.54 -6.38 14.15
N LEU A 350 0.77 -7.14 13.35
CA LEU A 350 -0.61 -6.79 13.00
C LEU A 350 -1.61 -7.07 14.13
N GLY A 351 -1.34 -8.09 14.96
CA GLY A 351 -2.22 -8.46 16.06
C GLY A 351 -3.25 -9.55 15.72
N PRO A 352 -3.94 -10.06 16.75
CA PRO A 352 -4.80 -11.24 16.63
C PRO A 352 -6.12 -11.00 15.89
N GLU A 353 -6.48 -9.74 15.64
CA GLU A 353 -7.68 -9.36 14.88
C GLU A 353 -7.55 -9.59 13.37
N ILE A 354 -6.35 -9.92 12.91
CA ILE A 354 -6.08 -10.27 11.51
C ILE A 354 -6.08 -11.77 11.35
N THR A 355 -6.89 -12.25 10.44
CA THR A 355 -6.94 -13.66 10.09
C THR A 355 -6.20 -13.89 8.79
N PHE A 356 -5.34 -14.91 8.76
CA PHE A 356 -4.53 -15.27 7.61
C PHE A 356 -4.67 -16.76 7.31
N TYR A 357 -4.89 -17.10 6.03
CA TYR A 357 -5.04 -18.48 5.54
C TYR A 357 -4.15 -18.73 4.34
N ILE A 358 -3.69 -19.95 4.24
CA ILE A 358 -2.99 -20.49 3.07
C ILE A 358 -3.73 -21.74 2.60
N ARG A 359 -3.96 -21.84 1.29
CA ARG A 359 -4.50 -23.04 0.65
C ARG A 359 -3.69 -23.35 -0.60
N ARG A 360 -3.38 -24.61 -0.81
CA ARG A 360 -2.81 -25.12 -2.06
C ARG A 360 -3.69 -26.23 -2.60
N SER A 361 -3.98 -26.22 -3.89
CA SER A 361 -4.73 -27.24 -4.58
C SER A 361 -4.05 -27.60 -5.91
N VAL A 362 -4.07 -28.87 -6.26
CA VAL A 362 -3.72 -29.33 -7.61
C VAL A 362 -4.95 -29.11 -8.49
N LEU A 363 -4.77 -28.44 -9.63
CA LEU A 363 -5.85 -28.19 -10.57
C LEU A 363 -6.08 -29.46 -11.41
N PRO A 364 -7.34 -29.84 -11.67
CA PRO A 364 -7.61 -30.90 -12.63
C PRO A 364 -7.12 -30.48 -14.03
N PRO A 365 -6.71 -31.44 -14.89
CA PRO A 365 -6.07 -31.14 -16.18
C PRO A 365 -6.95 -30.41 -17.21
N GLU A 366 -8.24 -30.18 -16.94
CA GLU A 366 -9.12 -29.31 -17.74
C GLU A 366 -9.93 -28.41 -16.81
N GLY A 367 -9.80 -27.08 -17.05
CA GLY A 367 -10.34 -26.04 -16.20
C GLY A 367 -11.85 -26.18 -15.93
N ARG A 368 -12.18 -26.44 -14.68
CA ARG A 368 -13.48 -26.06 -14.12
C ARG A 368 -13.25 -24.88 -13.21
N GLU A 369 -13.83 -23.75 -13.59
CA GLU A 369 -13.93 -22.56 -12.77
C GLU A 369 -14.58 -22.95 -11.43
N ALA A 370 -13.83 -22.71 -10.35
CA ALA A 370 -14.34 -22.86 -9.00
C ALA A 370 -14.85 -21.48 -8.53
N CYS A 371 -16.12 -21.32 -8.64
CA CYS A 371 -17.08 -20.58 -7.79
C CYS A 371 -18.48 -20.73 -8.36
#